data_6c04ee85a3625a73251c7ddafac6d3cb
#
_entry.id   6c04ee85a3625a73251c7ddafac6d3cb
#
_cell.length_a   1.000
_cell.length_b   1.000
_cell.length_c   1.000
_cell.angle_alpha   90.00
_cell.angle_beta   90.00
_cell.angle_gamma   90.00
#
_symmetry.space_group_name_H-M   'P 1'
#
loop_
_entity.id
_entity.type
_entity.pdbx_description
1 polymer ?
#
loop_
_entity_poly.entity_id
_entity_poly.type
_entity_poly.pdbx_seq_one_letter_code
_entity_poly.pdbx_strand_id
1 'polypeptide(L)'
;MSTAKKPVIFCDFDGTITNSDNIVAIMKHFKPVGYEPIMHQIVNGHMSIREGVGAMFALMPSKLKEDVISYVLGQAGIRQGFARFLDFVREQQIEFFVTSGGIDFFIDPLLEPFGIPQDHIFCNGADFSGAHIQITWPHRCEEPCKNDCGMCKTTVIRQYPPEQYERILIGDSLTDFEGAKIADLVYARSHLTLKCQELGVPHVPFETFDDIIEDLKQKQEQGVL
;
A
#
# COMPACT_ATOMS: atom_id res chain seq x y z
N MET A 1 26.78 14.35 -19.29
CA MET A 1 26.83 12.99 -18.71
C MET A 1 25.53 12.81 -17.99
N SER A 2 24.66 11.91 -18.42
CA SER A 2 23.43 11.58 -17.67
C SER A 2 23.89 10.92 -16.37
N THR A 3 23.64 11.54 -15.24
CA THR A 3 23.83 10.90 -13.94
C THR A 3 22.79 9.78 -13.86
N ALA A 4 23.22 8.57 -13.51
CA ALA A 4 22.29 7.47 -13.27
C ALA A 4 21.24 7.92 -12.24
N LYS A 5 19.97 7.60 -12.49
CA LYS A 5 18.89 7.90 -11.56
C LYS A 5 19.05 7.07 -10.29
N LYS A 6 18.60 7.62 -9.17
CA LYS A 6 18.57 6.88 -7.90
C LYS A 6 17.30 6.05 -7.82
N PRO A 7 17.36 4.73 -7.62
CA PRO A 7 16.17 3.93 -7.44
C PRO A 7 15.47 4.27 -6.12
N VAL A 8 14.13 4.35 -6.16
CA VAL A 8 13.26 4.54 -5.00
C VAL A 8 12.03 3.66 -5.14
N ILE A 9 11.68 2.95 -4.08
CA ILE A 9 10.58 1.97 -4.08
C ILE A 9 9.41 2.48 -3.26
N PHE A 10 8.22 2.42 -3.86
CA PHE A 10 6.92 2.67 -3.21
C PHE A 10 6.14 1.37 -3.20
N CYS A 11 5.97 0.78 -2.04
CA CYS A 11 5.35 -0.52 -1.87
C CYS A 11 3.99 -0.40 -1.18
N ASP A 12 2.96 -0.96 -1.79
CA ASP A 12 1.69 -1.13 -1.13
C ASP A 12 1.77 -2.15 0.02
N PHE A 13 0.83 -2.09 0.96
CA PHE A 13 0.81 -2.93 2.13
C PHE A 13 -0.23 -4.05 2.05
N ASP A 14 -1.52 -3.67 1.97
CA ASP A 14 -2.64 -4.61 2.02
C ASP A 14 -2.75 -5.41 0.70
N GLY A 15 -2.57 -6.75 0.78
CA GLY A 15 -2.54 -7.61 -0.42
C GLY A 15 -1.17 -7.64 -1.13
N THR A 16 -0.24 -6.78 -0.77
CA THR A 16 1.13 -6.69 -1.31
C THR A 16 2.16 -7.17 -0.29
N ILE A 17 2.45 -6.41 0.77
CA ILE A 17 3.30 -6.87 1.88
C ILE A 17 2.58 -7.95 2.68
N THR A 18 1.30 -7.77 2.97
CA THR A 18 0.45 -8.81 3.53
C THR A 18 -0.16 -9.69 2.43
N ASN A 19 -0.56 -10.91 2.79
CA ASN A 19 -1.16 -11.84 1.83
C ASN A 19 -2.61 -11.47 1.46
N SER A 20 -3.27 -10.64 2.28
CA SER A 20 -4.68 -10.25 2.12
C SER A 20 -4.92 -8.80 2.57
N ASP A 21 -6.04 -8.24 2.17
CA ASP A 21 -6.53 -6.93 2.62
C ASP A 21 -7.01 -7.03 4.08
N ASN A 22 -6.33 -6.28 4.96
CA ASN A 22 -6.62 -6.29 6.40
C ASN A 22 -7.91 -5.54 6.74
N ILE A 23 -8.27 -4.48 6.03
CA ILE A 23 -9.55 -3.76 6.25
C ILE A 23 -10.72 -4.70 5.97
N VAL A 24 -10.68 -5.40 4.84
CA VAL A 24 -11.70 -6.40 4.49
C VAL A 24 -11.76 -7.52 5.52
N ALA A 25 -10.59 -8.01 5.99
CA ALA A 25 -10.51 -9.06 7.01
C ALA A 25 -11.12 -8.61 8.35
N ILE A 26 -10.80 -7.38 8.82
CA ILE A 26 -11.36 -6.77 10.02
C ILE A 26 -12.88 -6.69 9.92
N MET A 27 -13.41 -6.13 8.84
CA MET A 27 -14.86 -5.96 8.65
C MET A 27 -15.59 -7.30 8.62
N LYS A 28 -15.03 -8.32 7.97
CA LYS A 28 -15.60 -9.68 7.93
C LYS A 28 -15.55 -10.40 9.28
N HIS A 29 -14.56 -10.12 10.12
CA HIS A 29 -14.40 -10.73 11.43
C HIS A 29 -15.33 -10.09 12.47
N PHE A 30 -15.26 -8.77 12.61
CA PHE A 30 -16.04 -8.03 13.63
C PHE A 30 -17.48 -7.78 13.24
N LYS A 31 -17.80 -7.78 11.95
CA LYS A 31 -19.16 -7.64 11.38
C LYS A 31 -19.96 -6.49 11.99
N PRO A 32 -19.44 -5.26 12.03
CA PRO A 32 -20.20 -4.14 12.56
C PRO A 32 -21.49 -3.96 11.77
N VAL A 33 -22.63 -3.77 12.47
CA VAL A 33 -23.93 -3.70 11.82
C VAL A 33 -23.95 -2.57 10.78
N GLY A 34 -24.26 -2.90 9.54
CA GLY A 34 -24.32 -1.92 8.44
C GLY A 34 -23.06 -1.83 7.57
N TYR A 35 -21.99 -2.61 7.80
CA TYR A 35 -20.78 -2.53 6.99
C TYR A 35 -20.95 -3.08 5.56
N GLU A 36 -21.76 -4.13 5.37
CA GLU A 36 -21.91 -4.78 4.06
C GLU A 36 -22.49 -3.85 2.98
N PRO A 37 -23.56 -3.07 3.23
CA PRO A 37 -24.03 -2.09 2.27
C PRO A 37 -22.98 -1.03 1.90
N ILE A 38 -22.16 -0.59 2.86
CA ILE A 38 -21.07 0.38 2.60
C ILE A 38 -20.02 -0.26 1.69
N MET A 39 -19.60 -1.48 2.00
CA MET A 39 -18.63 -2.22 1.19
C MET A 39 -19.14 -2.41 -0.25
N HIS A 40 -20.43 -2.74 -0.44
CA HIS A 40 -21.04 -2.84 -1.77
C HIS A 40 -21.01 -1.51 -2.53
N GLN A 41 -21.23 -0.38 -1.85
CA GLN A 41 -21.16 0.94 -2.49
C GLN A 41 -19.74 1.27 -2.96
N ILE A 42 -18.70 0.93 -2.16
CA ILE A 42 -17.30 1.11 -2.56
C ILE A 42 -17.00 0.24 -3.80
N VAL A 43 -17.31 -1.06 -3.76
CA VAL A 43 -17.02 -2.01 -4.85
C VAL A 43 -17.69 -1.60 -6.16
N ASN A 44 -18.90 -1.05 -6.08
CA ASN A 44 -19.68 -0.59 -7.25
C ASN A 44 -19.31 0.86 -7.70
N GLY A 45 -18.36 1.50 -7.03
CA GLY A 45 -17.94 2.88 -7.37
C GLY A 45 -18.97 3.96 -7.03
N HIS A 46 -19.96 3.66 -6.17
CA HIS A 46 -20.97 4.61 -5.71
C HIS A 46 -20.51 5.43 -4.49
N MET A 47 -19.41 5.03 -3.86
CA MET A 47 -18.80 5.69 -2.70
C MET A 47 -17.28 5.65 -2.88
N SER A 48 -16.59 6.73 -2.51
CA SER A 48 -15.12 6.72 -2.54
C SER A 48 -14.55 5.75 -1.48
N ILE A 49 -13.31 5.30 -1.69
CA ILE A 49 -12.64 4.43 -0.73
C ILE A 49 -12.49 5.15 0.60
N ARG A 50 -12.09 6.42 0.60
CA ARG A 50 -11.94 7.24 1.79
C ARG A 50 -13.25 7.35 2.59
N GLU A 51 -14.34 7.68 1.92
CA GLU A 51 -15.64 7.80 2.57
C GLU A 51 -16.11 6.45 3.15
N GLY A 52 -15.99 5.38 2.36
CA GLY A 52 -16.45 4.06 2.77
C GLY A 52 -15.63 3.47 3.91
N VAL A 53 -14.30 3.56 3.86
CA VAL A 53 -13.42 3.10 4.94
C VAL A 53 -13.71 3.89 6.22
N GLY A 54 -13.82 5.22 6.14
CA GLY A 54 -14.20 6.06 7.28
C GLY A 54 -15.55 5.66 7.87
N ALA A 55 -16.57 5.44 7.02
CA ALA A 55 -17.90 5.04 7.46
C ALA A 55 -17.90 3.65 8.12
N MET A 56 -17.16 2.67 7.57
CA MET A 56 -17.10 1.32 8.15
C MET A 56 -16.43 1.33 9.55
N PHE A 57 -15.32 2.04 9.72
CA PHE A 57 -14.68 2.13 11.04
C PHE A 57 -15.50 2.94 12.04
N ALA A 58 -16.26 3.94 11.62
CA ALA A 58 -17.20 4.67 12.47
C ALA A 58 -18.34 3.81 13.05
N LEU A 59 -18.58 2.61 12.50
CA LEU A 59 -19.47 1.62 13.08
C LEU A 59 -18.85 0.83 14.24
N MET A 60 -17.51 0.89 14.40
CA MET A 60 -16.76 0.12 15.39
C MET A 60 -16.50 0.95 16.65
N PRO A 61 -16.86 0.44 17.85
CA PRO A 61 -16.49 1.10 19.10
C PRO A 61 -14.98 1.21 19.29
N SER A 62 -14.50 2.37 19.78
CA SER A 62 -13.07 2.61 20.04
C SER A 62 -12.43 1.61 21.01
N LYS A 63 -13.24 1.05 21.93
CA LYS A 63 -12.78 0.02 22.87
C LYS A 63 -12.30 -1.28 22.20
N LEU A 64 -12.63 -1.51 20.93
CA LEU A 64 -12.18 -2.68 20.17
C LEU A 64 -10.76 -2.56 19.62
N LYS A 65 -10.05 -1.45 19.87
CA LYS A 65 -8.71 -1.21 19.35
C LYS A 65 -7.78 -2.41 19.54
N GLU A 66 -7.62 -2.86 20.76
CA GLU A 66 -6.69 -3.95 21.11
C GLU A 66 -7.14 -5.30 20.53
N ASP A 67 -8.46 -5.54 20.46
CA ASP A 67 -9.02 -6.75 19.84
C ASP A 67 -8.74 -6.78 18.34
N VAL A 68 -8.86 -5.62 17.66
CA VAL A 68 -8.55 -5.50 16.22
C VAL A 68 -7.05 -5.71 15.98
N ILE A 69 -6.18 -5.07 16.77
CA ILE A 69 -4.73 -5.26 16.65
C ILE A 69 -4.37 -6.74 16.84
N SER A 70 -4.87 -7.37 17.91
CA SER A 70 -4.62 -8.78 18.21
C SER A 70 -5.10 -9.69 17.08
N TYR A 71 -6.28 -9.41 16.52
CA TYR A 71 -6.82 -10.15 15.38
C TYR A 71 -5.91 -10.04 14.16
N VAL A 72 -5.51 -8.82 13.79
CA VAL A 72 -4.70 -8.59 12.60
C VAL A 72 -3.32 -9.24 12.75
N LEU A 73 -2.65 -9.08 13.91
CA LEU A 73 -1.37 -9.72 14.20
C LEU A 73 -1.44 -11.25 14.13
N GLY A 74 -2.58 -11.84 14.49
CA GLY A 74 -2.79 -13.29 14.43
C GLY A 74 -3.17 -13.82 13.04
N GLN A 75 -3.68 -12.97 12.14
CA GLN A 75 -4.23 -13.38 10.83
C GLN A 75 -3.43 -12.88 9.65
N ALA A 76 -2.79 -11.70 9.73
CA ALA A 76 -2.06 -11.12 8.63
C ALA A 76 -0.76 -11.90 8.39
N GLY A 77 -0.74 -12.67 7.31
CA GLY A 77 0.48 -13.32 6.84
C GLY A 77 1.33 -12.33 6.06
N ILE A 78 2.59 -12.17 6.43
CA ILE A 78 3.57 -11.43 5.62
C ILE A 78 3.96 -12.27 4.41
N ARG A 79 3.98 -11.62 3.23
CA ARG A 79 4.30 -12.30 1.98
C ARG A 79 5.73 -12.83 1.99
N GLN A 80 5.85 -14.03 1.41
CA GLN A 80 7.14 -14.70 1.31
C GLN A 80 8.21 -13.79 0.67
N GLY A 81 9.40 -13.82 1.26
CA GLY A 81 10.55 -13.07 0.75
C GLY A 81 10.65 -11.62 1.26
N PHE A 82 9.62 -11.06 1.92
CA PHE A 82 9.62 -9.64 2.30
C PHE A 82 10.82 -9.24 3.19
N ALA A 83 11.16 -10.04 4.19
CA ALA A 83 12.33 -9.76 5.05
C ALA A 83 13.64 -9.74 4.21
N ARG A 84 13.83 -10.75 3.35
CA ARG A 84 15.00 -10.80 2.44
C ARG A 84 15.03 -9.65 1.45
N PHE A 85 13.86 -9.23 0.98
CA PHE A 85 13.73 -8.08 0.10
C PHE A 85 14.17 -6.78 0.80
N LEU A 86 13.78 -6.56 2.04
CA LEU A 86 14.24 -5.41 2.82
C LEU A 86 15.75 -5.43 3.06
N ASP A 87 16.32 -6.61 3.33
CA ASP A 87 17.78 -6.74 3.46
C ASP A 87 18.48 -6.40 2.14
N PHE A 88 18.00 -6.92 1.02
CA PHE A 88 18.50 -6.58 -0.31
C PHE A 88 18.41 -5.06 -0.59
N VAL A 89 17.26 -4.44 -0.31
CA VAL A 89 17.05 -3.00 -0.52
C VAL A 89 18.04 -2.17 0.31
N ARG A 90 18.28 -2.56 1.57
CA ARG A 90 19.27 -1.91 2.45
C ARG A 90 20.70 -2.07 1.93
N GLU A 91 21.10 -3.28 1.52
CA GLU A 91 22.41 -3.57 0.94
C GLU A 91 22.68 -2.75 -0.33
N GLN A 92 21.64 -2.58 -1.16
CA GLN A 92 21.73 -1.78 -2.38
C GLN A 92 21.54 -0.27 -2.15
N GLN A 93 21.32 0.18 -0.92
CA GLN A 93 21.06 1.58 -0.56
C GLN A 93 19.88 2.20 -1.34
N ILE A 94 18.85 1.40 -1.61
CA ILE A 94 17.63 1.83 -2.28
C ILE A 94 16.68 2.42 -1.22
N GLU A 95 16.15 3.62 -1.44
CA GLU A 95 15.09 4.17 -0.58
C GLU A 95 13.80 3.35 -0.73
N PHE A 96 13.21 2.97 0.40
CA PHE A 96 12.01 2.14 0.45
C PHE A 96 10.93 2.81 1.29
N PHE A 97 9.74 2.95 0.70
CA PHE A 97 8.58 3.53 1.35
C PHE A 97 7.38 2.57 1.28
N VAL A 98 6.68 2.45 2.39
CA VAL A 98 5.36 1.82 2.43
C VAL A 98 4.32 2.90 2.13
N THR A 99 3.45 2.66 1.14
CA THR A 99 2.41 3.59 0.71
C THR A 99 1.06 2.88 0.73
N SER A 100 0.32 2.99 1.83
CA SER A 100 -0.85 2.15 2.10
C SER A 100 -2.14 2.94 2.31
N GLY A 101 -3.23 2.45 1.72
CA GLY A 101 -4.59 2.85 2.08
C GLY A 101 -5.07 2.32 3.44
N GLY A 102 -4.28 1.46 4.11
CA GLY A 102 -4.53 0.94 5.44
C GLY A 102 -4.33 1.99 6.54
N ILE A 103 -4.36 1.55 7.80
CA ILE A 103 -4.43 2.45 8.95
C ILE A 103 -3.32 2.10 9.94
N ASP A 104 -2.67 3.11 10.49
CA ASP A 104 -1.49 3.07 11.36
C ASP A 104 -1.59 2.04 12.50
N PHE A 105 -2.71 2.01 13.20
CA PHE A 105 -2.85 1.20 14.42
C PHE A 105 -2.72 -0.31 14.19
N PHE A 106 -2.84 -0.80 12.95
CA PHE A 106 -2.54 -2.19 12.61
C PHE A 106 -1.33 -2.33 11.67
N ILE A 107 -1.00 -1.32 10.87
CA ILE A 107 0.19 -1.34 10.01
C ILE A 107 1.46 -1.29 10.86
N ASP A 108 1.53 -0.35 11.80
CA ASP A 108 2.72 -0.15 12.64
C ASP A 108 3.12 -1.43 13.40
N PRO A 109 2.22 -2.12 14.14
CA PRO A 109 2.58 -3.36 14.82
C PRO A 109 2.99 -4.50 13.88
N LEU A 110 2.44 -4.55 12.66
CA LEU A 110 2.83 -5.56 11.67
C LEU A 110 4.20 -5.28 11.05
N LEU A 111 4.60 -4.01 10.94
CA LEU A 111 5.87 -3.60 10.36
C LEU A 111 6.99 -3.43 11.41
N GLU A 112 6.66 -3.33 12.70
CA GLU A 112 7.64 -3.20 13.79
C GLU A 112 8.81 -4.21 13.70
N PRO A 113 8.58 -5.52 13.45
CA PRO A 113 9.66 -6.50 13.36
C PRO A 113 10.65 -6.26 12.22
N PHE A 114 10.29 -5.44 11.24
CA PHE A 114 11.09 -5.19 10.03
C PHE A 114 11.95 -3.93 10.12
N GLY A 115 11.76 -3.10 11.15
CA GLY A 115 12.58 -1.91 11.41
C GLY A 115 12.54 -0.87 10.29
N ILE A 116 11.38 -0.69 9.65
CA ILE A 116 11.15 0.37 8.67
C ILE A 116 10.97 1.69 9.45
N PRO A 117 11.71 2.77 9.10
CA PRO A 117 11.54 4.05 9.76
C PRO A 117 10.10 4.58 9.64
N GLN A 118 9.59 5.21 10.71
CA GLN A 118 8.19 5.68 10.72
C GLN A 118 7.90 6.75 9.66
N ASP A 119 8.88 7.58 9.32
CA ASP A 119 8.81 8.59 8.25
C ASP A 119 8.87 7.97 6.83
N HIS A 120 9.11 6.66 6.74
CA HIS A 120 9.01 5.89 5.51
C HIS A 120 7.67 5.15 5.36
N ILE A 121 6.73 5.33 6.30
CA ILE A 121 5.40 4.69 6.25
C ILE A 121 4.33 5.75 6.02
N PHE A 122 3.76 5.77 4.83
CA PHE A 122 2.66 6.64 4.46
C PHE A 122 1.35 5.84 4.50
N CYS A 123 0.52 6.11 5.50
CA CYS A 123 -0.78 5.45 5.66
C CYS A 123 -1.80 6.41 6.27
N ASN A 124 -3.03 5.95 6.45
CA ASN A 124 -4.05 6.70 7.18
C ASN A 124 -3.87 6.51 8.67
N GLY A 125 -4.40 7.43 9.48
CA GLY A 125 -4.36 7.36 10.92
C GLY A 125 -5.72 7.02 11.54
N ALA A 126 -5.74 6.68 12.84
CA ALA A 126 -6.97 6.48 13.60
C ALA A 126 -6.98 7.27 14.91
N ASP A 127 -8.13 7.89 15.22
CA ASP A 127 -8.42 8.53 16.50
C ASP A 127 -9.42 7.68 17.30
N PHE A 128 -9.03 7.29 18.50
CA PHE A 128 -9.80 6.48 19.45
C PHE A 128 -10.32 7.28 20.63
N SER A 129 -10.18 8.60 20.63
CA SER A 129 -10.63 9.46 21.74
C SER A 129 -12.15 9.51 21.93
N GLY A 130 -12.91 9.27 20.85
CA GLY A 130 -14.37 9.19 20.86
C GLY A 130 -14.91 7.79 21.16
N ALA A 131 -16.25 7.65 21.17
CA ALA A 131 -16.91 6.36 21.39
C ALA A 131 -16.68 5.36 20.25
N HIS A 132 -16.44 5.84 19.04
CA HIS A 132 -16.22 5.04 17.84
C HIS A 132 -14.94 5.46 17.17
N ILE A 133 -14.34 4.54 16.39
CA ILE A 133 -13.07 4.75 15.68
C ILE A 133 -13.30 5.80 14.59
N GLN A 134 -12.45 6.85 14.60
CA GLN A 134 -12.45 7.88 13.57
C GLN A 134 -11.16 7.78 12.74
N ILE A 135 -11.28 7.64 11.43
CA ILE A 135 -10.11 7.60 10.55
C ILE A 135 -9.67 9.01 10.20
N THR A 136 -8.39 9.26 10.30
CA THR A 136 -7.74 10.51 9.90
C THR A 136 -6.97 10.32 8.58
N TRP A 137 -6.89 11.37 7.79
CA TRP A 137 -6.42 11.32 6.41
C TRP A 137 -5.27 12.31 6.20
N PRO A 138 -4.04 11.99 6.66
CA PRO A 138 -2.91 12.93 6.55
C PRO A 138 -2.41 13.12 5.11
N HIS A 139 -2.61 12.14 4.22
CA HIS A 139 -2.05 12.12 2.86
C HIS A 139 -3.15 12.09 1.80
N ARG A 140 -4.02 13.10 1.81
CA ARG A 140 -5.17 13.19 0.86
C ARG A 140 -4.71 13.35 -0.58
N CYS A 141 -5.62 13.01 -1.49
CA CYS A 141 -5.42 13.31 -2.91
C CYS A 141 -5.34 14.84 -3.12
N GLU A 142 -4.33 15.24 -3.89
CA GLU A 142 -4.14 16.60 -4.39
C GLU A 142 -4.25 16.58 -5.92
N GLU A 143 -4.59 17.73 -6.52
CA GLU A 143 -4.65 17.83 -7.99
C GLU A 143 -3.32 17.35 -8.63
N PRO A 144 -3.40 16.60 -9.74
CA PRO A 144 -4.59 16.28 -10.54
C PRO A 144 -5.34 14.99 -10.12
N CYS A 145 -4.97 14.32 -9.03
CA CYS A 145 -5.62 13.08 -8.57
C CYS A 145 -6.99 13.38 -7.93
N LYS A 146 -8.05 12.74 -8.43
CA LYS A 146 -9.44 12.91 -7.94
C LYS A 146 -10.06 11.62 -7.41
N ASN A 147 -9.27 10.56 -7.19
CA ASN A 147 -9.80 9.24 -6.83
C ASN A 147 -10.31 9.13 -5.39
N ASP A 148 -9.94 10.08 -4.53
CA ASP A 148 -10.36 10.12 -3.12
C ASP A 148 -10.10 8.79 -2.37
N CYS A 149 -8.86 8.28 -2.50
CA CYS A 149 -8.47 7.00 -1.90
C CYS A 149 -8.18 7.07 -0.39
N GLY A 150 -8.09 8.28 0.19
CA GLY A 150 -7.64 8.51 1.57
C GLY A 150 -6.14 8.79 1.62
N MET A 151 -5.28 7.79 1.48
CA MET A 151 -3.85 7.97 1.23
C MET A 151 -3.60 8.00 -0.28
N CYS A 152 -2.96 9.06 -0.76
CA CYS A 152 -2.71 9.25 -2.19
C CYS A 152 -1.29 8.86 -2.58
N LYS A 153 -1.13 7.67 -3.17
CA LYS A 153 0.18 7.17 -3.64
C LYS A 153 0.84 8.11 -4.65
N THR A 154 0.06 8.68 -5.56
CA THR A 154 0.62 9.60 -6.57
C THR A 154 1.16 10.90 -5.97
N THR A 155 0.58 11.41 -4.89
CA THR A 155 1.11 12.59 -4.17
C THR A 155 2.47 12.28 -3.55
N VAL A 156 2.65 11.09 -2.99
CA VAL A 156 3.95 10.66 -2.46
C VAL A 156 4.96 10.45 -3.58
N ILE A 157 4.62 9.69 -4.63
CA ILE A 157 5.52 9.39 -5.75
C ILE A 157 6.00 10.67 -6.46
N ARG A 158 5.14 11.69 -6.60
CA ARG A 158 5.51 12.97 -7.23
C ARG A 158 6.52 13.80 -6.48
N GLN A 159 6.78 13.50 -5.20
CA GLN A 159 7.86 14.15 -4.44
C GLN A 159 9.26 13.72 -4.95
N TYR A 160 9.33 12.68 -5.77
CA TYR A 160 10.54 12.11 -6.35
C TYR A 160 10.57 12.37 -7.87
N PRO A 161 11.26 13.46 -8.32
CA PRO A 161 11.28 13.86 -9.73
C PRO A 161 11.86 12.78 -10.65
N PRO A 162 11.20 12.48 -11.80
CA PRO A 162 11.63 11.41 -12.71
C PRO A 162 13.01 11.65 -13.35
N GLU A 163 13.51 12.88 -13.33
CA GLU A 163 14.83 13.22 -13.83
C GLU A 163 15.96 12.76 -12.90
N GLN A 164 15.65 12.57 -11.61
CA GLN A 164 16.62 12.23 -10.57
C GLN A 164 16.41 10.81 -10.04
N TYR A 165 15.18 10.31 -10.09
CA TYR A 165 14.81 9.05 -9.48
C TYR A 165 14.24 8.05 -10.49
N GLU A 166 14.62 6.77 -10.33
CA GLU A 166 13.93 5.63 -10.93
C GLU A 166 12.86 5.18 -9.95
N ARG A 167 11.62 5.53 -10.23
CA ARG A 167 10.48 5.29 -9.34
C ARG A 167 9.91 3.90 -9.58
N ILE A 168 10.01 3.05 -8.59
CA ILE A 168 9.56 1.66 -8.63
C ILE A 168 8.30 1.53 -7.79
N LEU A 169 7.20 1.07 -8.39
CA LEU A 169 5.97 0.78 -7.66
C LEU A 169 5.80 -0.73 -7.51
N ILE A 170 5.42 -1.17 -6.31
CA ILE A 170 5.03 -2.55 -6.01
C ILE A 170 3.60 -2.52 -5.47
N GLY A 171 2.66 -3.22 -6.13
CA GLY A 171 1.26 -3.18 -5.73
C GLY A 171 0.41 -4.32 -6.29
N ASP A 172 -0.86 -4.39 -5.86
CA ASP A 172 -1.77 -5.47 -6.23
C ASP A 172 -3.18 -5.01 -6.61
N SER A 173 -3.55 -3.78 -6.27
CA SER A 173 -4.93 -3.32 -6.31
C SER A 173 -5.17 -2.17 -7.29
N LEU A 174 -6.44 -1.81 -7.48
CA LEU A 174 -6.82 -0.68 -8.33
C LEU A 174 -6.37 0.67 -7.77
N THR A 175 -6.12 0.76 -6.45
CA THR A 175 -5.61 1.98 -5.82
C THR A 175 -4.16 2.28 -6.20
N ASP A 176 -3.42 1.25 -6.66
CA ASP A 176 -2.04 1.39 -7.16
C ASP A 176 -1.97 1.91 -8.59
N PHE A 177 -3.07 1.78 -9.34
CA PHE A 177 -3.05 2.01 -10.78
C PHE A 177 -2.65 3.43 -11.18
N GLU A 178 -3.09 4.45 -10.45
CA GLU A 178 -2.68 5.83 -10.73
C GLU A 178 -1.19 6.06 -10.44
N GLY A 179 -0.65 5.35 -9.43
CA GLY A 179 0.80 5.30 -9.17
C GLY A 179 1.55 4.58 -10.30
N ALA A 180 1.01 3.47 -10.79
CA ALA A 180 1.62 2.69 -11.87
C ALA A 180 1.78 3.49 -13.17
N LYS A 181 0.87 4.42 -13.47
CA LYS A 181 0.97 5.29 -14.66
C LYS A 181 2.12 6.29 -14.62
N ILE A 182 2.64 6.58 -13.43
CA ILE A 182 3.71 7.58 -13.25
C ILE A 182 5.02 6.98 -12.72
N ALA A 183 5.02 5.70 -12.38
CA ALA A 183 6.23 4.96 -12.02
C ALA A 183 7.04 4.58 -13.27
N ASP A 184 8.35 4.42 -13.13
CA ASP A 184 9.24 4.05 -14.21
C ASP A 184 9.34 2.51 -14.34
N LEU A 185 9.18 1.78 -13.22
CA LEU A 185 9.08 0.31 -13.15
C LEU A 185 7.91 -0.07 -12.23
N VAL A 186 7.10 -1.03 -12.67
CA VAL A 186 5.93 -1.51 -11.92
C VAL A 186 6.03 -3.01 -11.71
N TYR A 187 6.04 -3.44 -10.45
CA TYR A 187 5.78 -4.82 -10.05
C TYR A 187 4.32 -4.95 -9.67
N ALA A 188 3.59 -5.75 -10.43
CA ALA A 188 2.15 -5.88 -10.28
C ALA A 188 1.72 -7.31 -10.00
N ARG A 189 0.68 -7.45 -9.17
CA ARG A 189 -0.04 -8.70 -8.97
C ARG A 189 -1.55 -8.49 -8.95
N SER A 190 -2.31 -9.58 -8.94
CA SER A 190 -3.77 -9.55 -8.75
C SER A 190 -4.48 -8.54 -9.68
N HIS A 191 -5.32 -7.67 -9.14
CA HIS A 191 -6.13 -6.72 -9.90
C HIS A 191 -5.29 -5.65 -10.61
N LEU A 192 -4.14 -5.26 -10.06
CA LEU A 192 -3.24 -4.32 -10.71
C LEU A 192 -2.68 -4.91 -12.00
N THR A 193 -2.26 -6.19 -12.01
CA THR A 193 -1.81 -6.89 -13.22
C THR A 193 -2.86 -6.83 -14.33
N LEU A 194 -4.10 -7.20 -14.00
CA LEU A 194 -5.20 -7.18 -14.97
C LEU A 194 -5.43 -5.78 -15.54
N LYS A 195 -5.39 -4.76 -14.67
CA LYS A 195 -5.61 -3.37 -15.08
C LYS A 195 -4.46 -2.82 -15.93
N CYS A 196 -3.23 -3.16 -15.60
CA CYS A 196 -2.07 -2.79 -16.40
C CYS A 196 -2.13 -3.44 -17.79
N GLN A 197 -2.51 -4.73 -17.88
CA GLN A 197 -2.71 -5.41 -19.14
C GLN A 197 -3.81 -4.76 -20.00
N GLU A 198 -4.97 -4.48 -19.39
CA GLU A 198 -6.11 -3.82 -20.06
C GLU A 198 -5.71 -2.50 -20.71
N LEU A 199 -4.91 -1.70 -20.03
CA LEU A 199 -4.58 -0.33 -20.43
C LEU A 199 -3.16 -0.17 -21.00
N GLY A 200 -2.44 -1.27 -21.21
CA GLY A 200 -1.12 -1.26 -21.84
C GLY A 200 -0.02 -0.60 -20.99
N VAL A 201 -0.15 -0.62 -19.65
CA VAL A 201 0.91 -0.14 -18.75
C VAL A 201 1.96 -1.24 -18.58
N PRO A 202 3.25 -0.97 -18.93
CA PRO A 202 4.32 -1.94 -18.72
C PRO A 202 4.45 -2.33 -17.25
N HIS A 203 4.54 -3.62 -16.99
CA HIS A 203 4.69 -4.14 -15.62
C HIS A 203 5.36 -5.51 -15.63
N VAL A 204 5.96 -5.87 -14.50
CA VAL A 204 6.53 -7.18 -14.20
C VAL A 204 5.59 -7.87 -13.20
N PRO A 205 4.99 -9.02 -13.54
CA PRO A 205 4.18 -9.78 -12.59
C PRO A 205 5.07 -10.42 -11.51
N PHE A 206 4.55 -10.51 -10.28
CA PHE A 206 5.21 -11.17 -9.16
C PHE A 206 4.21 -11.91 -8.28
N GLU A 207 4.66 -12.95 -7.60
CA GLU A 207 3.91 -13.68 -6.57
C GLU A 207 4.53 -13.52 -5.18
N THR A 208 5.86 -13.45 -5.12
CA THR A 208 6.65 -13.33 -3.91
C THR A 208 7.65 -12.16 -4.03
N PHE A 209 8.18 -11.70 -2.92
CA PHE A 209 9.26 -10.70 -2.95
C PHE A 209 10.58 -11.28 -3.46
N ASP A 210 10.73 -12.61 -3.46
CA ASP A 210 11.91 -13.25 -4.06
C ASP A 210 11.94 -13.04 -5.58
N ASP A 211 10.78 -13.06 -6.25
CA ASP A 211 10.68 -12.79 -7.69
C ASP A 211 11.15 -11.37 -8.02
N ILE A 212 10.81 -10.41 -7.16
CA ILE A 212 11.23 -9.01 -7.32
C ILE A 212 12.75 -8.87 -7.13
N ILE A 213 13.32 -9.54 -6.13
CA ILE A 213 14.78 -9.54 -5.89
C ILE A 213 15.51 -10.09 -7.12
N GLU A 214 15.03 -11.19 -7.70
CA GLU A 214 15.64 -11.81 -8.88
C GLU A 214 15.62 -10.86 -10.09
N ASP A 215 14.49 -10.24 -10.37
CA ASP A 215 14.36 -9.30 -11.49
C ASP A 215 15.21 -8.03 -11.28
N LEU A 216 15.25 -7.47 -10.07
CA LEU A 216 16.08 -6.30 -9.77
C LEU A 216 17.59 -6.61 -9.95
N LYS A 217 18.05 -7.78 -9.50
CA LYS A 217 19.45 -8.22 -9.73
C LYS A 217 19.78 -8.33 -11.21
N GLN A 218 18.89 -8.95 -12.00
CA GLN A 218 19.08 -9.06 -13.45
C GLN A 218 19.16 -7.69 -14.13
N LYS A 219 18.33 -6.72 -13.71
CA LYS A 219 18.33 -5.36 -14.25
C LYS A 219 19.63 -4.60 -13.89
N GLN A 220 20.14 -4.80 -12.68
CA GLN A 220 21.42 -4.23 -12.27
C GLN A 220 22.60 -4.81 -13.09
N GLU A 221 22.63 -6.13 -13.30
CA GLU A 221 23.66 -6.78 -14.14
C GLU A 221 23.63 -6.29 -15.59
N GLN A 222 22.44 -5.95 -16.10
CA GLN A 222 22.25 -5.40 -17.45
C GLN A 222 22.52 -3.88 -17.54
N GLY A 223 22.77 -3.22 -16.41
CA GLY A 223 22.98 -1.76 -16.34
C GLY A 223 21.71 -0.96 -16.66
N VAL A 224 20.55 -1.52 -16.41
CA VAL A 224 19.22 -0.88 -16.62
C VAL A 224 18.74 -0.17 -15.35
N LEU A 225 19.31 -0.53 -14.20
CA LEU A 225 18.96 0.02 -12.87
C LEU A 225 20.23 0.42 -12.13
#